data_c8250e33ccd2c36c2bab5607bf15a075
#
_entry.id   c8250e33ccd2c36c2bab5607bf15a075
#
_cell.length_a   1.000
_cell.length_b   1.000
_cell.length_c   1.000
_cell.angle_alpha   90.00
_cell.angle_beta   90.00
_cell.angle_gamma   90.00
#
_symmetry.space_group_name_H-M   'P 1'
#
loop_
_entity.id
_entity.type
_entity.pdbx_description
1 polymer ?
#
loop_
_entity_poly.entity_id
_entity_poly.type
_entity_poly.pdbx_seq_one_letter_code
_entity_poly.pdbx_strand_id
1 'polypeptide(L)'
;MKPVLMFITDWCPYCKQAYHIMDDLKKTNPEYANIEVKIIDEERQPEIAKQYDYYYVPTYYVNGVKVHEGVPSKDIIRRVFEEACK
;
A
#
# COMPACT_ATOMS: atom_id res chain seq x y z
N MET A 1 -13.73 4.34 -6.80
CA MET A 1 -12.64 4.09 -5.84
C MET A 1 -11.34 4.74 -6.31
N LYS A 2 -10.61 5.32 -5.40
CA LYS A 2 -9.34 5.97 -5.74
C LYS A 2 -8.23 4.94 -5.94
N PRO A 3 -7.31 5.17 -6.87
CA PRO A 3 -6.21 4.24 -7.09
C PRO A 3 -5.23 4.24 -5.92
N VAL A 4 -4.73 3.04 -5.58
CA VAL A 4 -3.75 2.85 -4.53
C VAL A 4 -2.46 2.32 -5.13
N LEU A 5 -1.34 2.97 -4.81
CA LEU A 5 -0.01 2.46 -5.15
C LEU A 5 0.67 2.01 -3.87
N MET A 6 1.34 0.87 -3.93
CA MET A 6 2.13 0.35 -2.81
C MET A 6 3.54 0.08 -3.29
N PHE A 7 4.51 0.75 -2.69
CA PHE A 7 5.92 0.55 -3.02
C PHE A 7 6.54 -0.46 -2.08
N ILE A 8 7.28 -1.41 -2.63
CA ILE A 8 7.83 -2.53 -1.87
C ILE A 8 9.25 -2.86 -2.35
N THR A 9 9.92 -3.74 -1.58
CA THR A 9 11.05 -4.54 -2.05
C THR A 9 10.73 -6.00 -1.76
N ASP A 10 11.30 -6.92 -2.55
CA ASP A 10 11.02 -8.36 -2.42
C ASP A 10 11.48 -8.94 -1.08
N TRP A 11 12.53 -8.36 -0.52
CA TRP A 11 13.17 -8.91 0.69
C TRP A 11 12.65 -8.27 1.98
N CYS A 12 11.72 -7.35 1.90
CA CYS A 12 11.26 -6.60 3.07
C CYS A 12 10.21 -7.36 3.88
N PRO A 13 10.51 -7.74 5.13
CA PRO A 13 9.53 -8.46 5.95
C PRO A 13 8.30 -7.63 6.28
N TYR A 14 8.43 -6.32 6.40
CA TYR A 14 7.29 -5.44 6.64
C TYR A 14 6.33 -5.39 5.46
N CYS A 15 6.85 -5.55 4.24
CA CYS A 15 5.99 -5.64 3.05
C CYS A 15 5.16 -6.92 3.09
N LYS A 16 5.75 -8.02 3.55
CA LYS A 16 5.02 -9.28 3.72
C LYS A 16 3.93 -9.17 4.78
N GLN A 17 4.24 -8.51 5.89
CA GLN A 17 3.24 -8.25 6.93
C GLN A 17 2.09 -7.43 6.35
N ALA A 18 2.40 -6.42 5.54
CA ALA A 18 1.38 -5.59 4.91
C ALA A 18 0.46 -6.39 4.00
N TYR A 19 1.01 -7.35 3.24
CA TYR A 19 0.18 -8.22 2.39
C TYR A 19 -0.81 -9.02 3.22
N HIS A 20 -0.37 -9.59 4.33
CA HIS A 20 -1.26 -10.35 5.22
C HIS A 20 -2.35 -9.47 5.80
N ILE A 21 -2.00 -8.27 6.21
CA ILE A 21 -2.96 -7.32 6.78
C ILE A 21 -3.98 -6.90 5.74
N MET A 22 -3.53 -6.59 4.52
CA MET A 22 -4.43 -6.21 3.43
C MET A 22 -5.42 -7.33 3.12
N ASP A 23 -4.92 -8.56 3.04
CA ASP A 23 -5.74 -9.72 2.75
C ASP A 23 -6.79 -9.93 3.85
N ASP A 24 -6.38 -9.84 5.10
CA ASP A 24 -7.26 -9.99 6.25
C ASP A 24 -8.37 -8.92 6.26
N LEU A 25 -8.00 -7.67 6.02
CA LEU A 25 -8.97 -6.57 5.99
C LEU A 25 -9.98 -6.74 4.86
N LYS A 26 -9.55 -7.21 3.69
CA LYS A 26 -10.46 -7.47 2.57
C LYS A 26 -11.42 -8.61 2.86
N LYS A 27 -10.96 -9.64 3.57
CA LYS A 27 -11.81 -10.77 3.91
C LYS A 27 -12.88 -10.42 4.94
N THR A 28 -12.55 -9.56 5.88
CA THR A 28 -13.45 -9.21 6.98
C THR A 28 -14.29 -7.98 6.72
N ASN A 29 -13.97 -7.20 5.67
CA ASN A 29 -14.68 -5.97 5.33
C ASN A 29 -15.03 -5.97 3.85
N PRO A 30 -16.25 -6.39 3.48
CA PRO A 30 -16.66 -6.48 2.07
C PRO A 30 -16.50 -5.18 1.28
N GLU A 31 -16.62 -4.04 1.95
CA GLU A 31 -16.46 -2.74 1.29
C GLU A 31 -15.05 -2.51 0.75
N TYR A 32 -14.06 -3.26 1.24
CA TYR A 32 -12.68 -3.16 0.77
C TYR A 32 -12.34 -4.15 -0.34
N ALA A 33 -13.24 -5.08 -0.64
CA ALA A 33 -12.95 -6.18 -1.57
C ALA A 33 -12.58 -5.71 -2.96
N ASN A 34 -13.13 -4.60 -3.41
CA ASN A 34 -12.90 -4.08 -4.75
C ASN A 34 -11.74 -3.08 -4.87
N ILE A 35 -11.04 -2.81 -3.77
CA ILE A 35 -9.88 -1.93 -3.81
C ILE A 35 -8.74 -2.64 -4.53
N GLU A 36 -8.25 -2.03 -5.61
CA GLU A 36 -7.11 -2.54 -6.34
C GLU A 36 -5.86 -1.80 -5.89
N VAL A 37 -4.87 -2.56 -5.42
CA VAL A 37 -3.57 -2.02 -5.03
C VAL A 37 -2.57 -2.38 -6.10
N LYS A 38 -2.03 -1.36 -6.78
CA LYS A 38 -0.95 -1.56 -7.74
C LYS A 38 0.35 -1.62 -6.97
N ILE A 39 1.02 -2.76 -7.04
CA ILE A 39 2.27 -2.99 -6.31
C ILE A 39 3.44 -2.67 -7.21
N ILE A 40 4.32 -1.80 -6.73
CA ILE A 40 5.52 -1.37 -7.45
C ILE A 40 6.74 -1.83 -6.65
N ASP A 41 7.50 -2.77 -7.21
CA ASP A 41 8.79 -3.16 -6.66
C ASP A 41 9.81 -2.12 -7.11
N GLU A 42 10.37 -1.36 -6.17
CA GLU A 42 11.25 -0.25 -6.51
C GLU A 42 12.55 -0.69 -7.17
N GLU A 43 12.96 -1.93 -6.95
CA GLU A 43 14.16 -2.47 -7.57
C GLU A 43 13.92 -2.94 -9.01
N ARG A 44 12.69 -3.35 -9.31
CA ARG A 44 12.31 -3.79 -10.66
C ARG A 44 11.79 -2.65 -11.52
N GLN A 45 11.18 -1.66 -10.91
CA GLN A 45 10.60 -0.53 -11.61
C GLN A 45 11.11 0.80 -11.03
N PRO A 46 12.43 1.01 -11.04
CA PRO A 46 13.02 2.22 -10.45
C PRO A 46 12.56 3.50 -11.14
N GLU A 47 12.25 3.43 -12.44
CA GLU A 47 11.78 4.60 -13.18
C GLU A 47 10.44 5.11 -12.68
N ILE A 48 9.61 4.23 -12.14
CA ILE A 48 8.34 4.63 -11.52
C ILE A 48 8.59 5.14 -10.11
N ALA A 49 9.36 4.39 -9.33
CA ALA A 49 9.64 4.73 -7.93
C ALA A 49 10.27 6.11 -7.79
N LYS A 50 11.15 6.48 -8.73
CA LYS A 50 11.83 7.79 -8.71
C LYS A 50 10.88 8.98 -8.79
N GLN A 51 9.67 8.77 -9.26
CA GLN A 51 8.68 9.84 -9.40
C GLN A 51 7.98 10.16 -8.09
N TYR A 52 8.22 9.36 -7.04
CA TYR A 52 7.55 9.47 -5.75
C TYR A 52 8.55 9.72 -4.64
N ASP A 53 8.14 10.47 -3.64
CA ASP A 53 8.99 10.86 -2.53
C ASP A 53 8.73 9.95 -1.32
N TYR A 54 9.68 9.06 -1.03
CA TYR A 54 9.62 8.20 0.15
C TYR A 54 11.00 7.58 0.40
N TYR A 55 11.23 7.11 1.64
CA TYR A 55 12.50 6.47 2.02
C TYR A 55 12.31 5.03 2.50
N TYR A 56 11.16 4.70 3.03
CA TYR A 56 10.92 3.41 3.66
C TYR A 56 9.79 2.66 2.99
N VAL A 57 9.86 1.34 2.98
CA VAL A 57 8.82 0.47 2.43
C VAL A 57 8.22 -0.40 3.55
N PRO A 58 6.94 -0.79 3.48
CA PRO A 58 6.01 -0.41 2.41
C PRO A 58 5.57 1.05 2.51
N THR A 59 5.31 1.66 1.37
CA THR A 59 4.76 3.02 1.29
C THR A 59 3.50 3.00 0.45
N TYR A 60 2.48 3.74 0.91
CA TYR A 60 1.18 3.79 0.24
C TYR A 60 0.87 5.19 -0.23
N TYR A 61 0.47 5.30 -1.50
CA TYR A 61 -0.09 6.51 -2.08
C TYR A 61 -1.53 6.22 -2.50
N VAL A 62 -2.45 7.11 -2.15
CA VAL A 62 -3.84 7.03 -2.59
C VAL A 62 -4.12 8.27 -3.42
N ASN A 63 -4.49 8.05 -4.68
CA ASN A 63 -4.80 9.12 -5.62
C ASN A 63 -3.68 10.17 -5.69
N GLY A 64 -2.43 9.71 -5.66
CA GLY A 64 -1.26 10.58 -5.76
C GLY A 64 -0.81 11.22 -4.47
N VAL A 65 -1.48 10.95 -3.35
CA VAL A 65 -1.14 11.52 -2.04
C VAL A 65 -0.58 10.43 -1.13
N LYS A 66 0.57 10.68 -0.53
CA LYS A 66 1.18 9.72 0.40
C LYS A 66 0.35 9.64 1.68
N VAL A 67 -0.12 8.43 1.99
CA VAL A 67 -0.92 8.18 3.20
C VAL A 67 -0.07 7.58 4.31
N HIS A 68 0.87 6.71 3.96
CA HIS A 68 1.73 6.08 4.95
C HIS A 68 3.06 5.64 4.35
N GLU A 69 4.09 5.68 5.17
CA GLU A 69 5.43 5.24 4.83
C GLU A 69 6.03 4.50 6.02
N GLY A 70 6.55 3.28 5.79
CA GLY A 70 7.25 2.51 6.81
C GLY A 70 6.44 1.39 7.43
N VAL A 71 6.72 1.05 8.67
CA VAL A 71 6.15 -0.11 9.35
C VAL A 71 4.62 -0.09 9.32
N PRO A 72 3.99 -1.17 8.81
CA PRO A 72 2.53 -1.21 8.71
C PRO A 72 1.88 -1.65 10.01
N SER A 73 0.60 -1.32 10.15
CA SER A 73 -0.26 -1.88 11.18
C SER A 73 -1.66 -2.03 10.60
N LYS A 74 -2.51 -2.77 11.29
CA LYS A 74 -3.88 -2.97 10.82
C LYS A 74 -4.63 -1.63 10.74
N ASP A 75 -4.46 -0.76 11.73
CA ASP A 75 -5.11 0.55 11.74
C ASP A 75 -4.61 1.45 10.62
N ILE A 76 -3.31 1.40 10.34
CA ILE A 76 -2.70 2.18 9.25
C ILE A 76 -3.25 1.74 7.90
N ILE A 77 -3.28 0.44 7.64
CA ILE A 77 -3.74 -0.07 6.34
C ILE A 77 -5.25 0.12 6.20
N ARG A 78 -6.01 -0.01 7.29
CA ARG A 78 -7.43 0.33 7.26
C ARG A 78 -7.63 1.78 6.82
N ARG A 79 -6.83 2.70 7.33
CA ARG A 79 -6.90 4.10 6.94
C ARG A 79 -6.60 4.28 5.45
N VAL A 80 -5.60 3.56 4.92
CA VAL A 80 -5.30 3.59 3.49
C VAL A 80 -6.53 3.17 2.68
N PHE A 81 -7.17 2.07 3.08
CA PHE A 81 -8.35 1.56 2.38
C PHE A 81 -9.53 2.51 2.51
N GLU A 82 -9.72 3.12 3.67
CA GLU A 82 -10.78 4.11 3.85
C GLU A 82 -10.57 5.34 2.97
N GLU A 83 -9.33 5.79 2.82
CA GLU A 83 -9.01 6.89 1.92
C GLU A 83 -9.32 6.52 0.46
N ALA A 84 -9.05 5.27 0.07
CA ALA A 84 -9.35 4.80 -1.27
C ALA A 84 -10.86 4.76 -1.54
N CYS A 85 -11.65 4.53 -0.51
CA CYS A 85 -13.12 4.44 -0.63
C CYS A 85 -13.82 5.80 -0.63
N LYS A 86 -13.12 6.87 -0.29
CA LYS A 86 -13.71 8.21 -0.30
C LYS A 86 -13.96 8.72 -1.75
#